data_182c5811c0b5661f947e6b679acdacdd
#
_entry.id   182c5811c0b5661f947e6b679acdacdd
#
_cell.length_a   1.000
_cell.length_b   1.000
_cell.length_c   1.000
_cell.angle_alpha   90.00
_cell.angle_beta   90.00
_cell.angle_gamma   90.00
#
_symmetry.space_group_name_H-M   'P 1'
#
loop_
_entity.id
_entity.type
_entity.pdbx_description
1 polymer ?
#
loop_
_entity_poly.entity_id
_entity_poly.type
_entity_poly.pdbx_seq_one_letter_code
_entity_poly.pdbx_strand_id
1 'polypeptide(L)'
;MNPSFETLARIAEVEFSGIVVDSVPLGGKLRLFINDTSYIDIWLSHTLEDRFGIHWERRHLDGTFYRYDNFPDVAWHIVETYLRHFHNGSQDSVESAPFSPDLIEGFRDFLRFAAKKLMG
;
A
#
# COMPACT_ATOMS: atom_id res chain seq x y z
N MET A 1 12.23 8.09 10.73
CA MET A 1 11.46 7.21 11.64
C MET A 1 10.16 6.79 10.97
N ASN A 2 9.85 5.49 11.00
CA ASN A 2 8.59 5.01 10.45
C ASN A 2 7.41 5.47 11.30
N PRO A 3 6.26 5.82 10.69
CA PRO A 3 5.05 6.09 11.44
C PRO A 3 4.57 4.83 12.14
N SER A 4 3.74 4.98 13.17
CA SER A 4 3.13 3.84 13.83
C SER A 4 1.92 3.35 13.04
N PHE A 5 1.53 2.07 13.26
CA PHE A 5 0.29 1.56 12.70
C PHE A 5 -0.92 2.35 13.20
N GLU A 6 -0.87 2.85 14.44
CA GLU A 6 -1.93 3.69 15.00
C GLU A 6 -2.13 4.96 14.18
N THR A 7 -1.04 5.62 13.78
CA THR A 7 -1.11 6.82 12.94
C THR A 7 -1.71 6.49 11.57
N LEU A 8 -1.25 5.40 10.93
CA LEU A 8 -1.76 5.00 9.62
C LEU A 8 -3.23 4.59 9.70
N ALA A 9 -3.62 3.87 10.74
CA ALA A 9 -5.01 3.47 10.95
C ALA A 9 -5.92 4.69 11.08
N ARG A 10 -5.48 5.70 11.83
CA ARG A 10 -6.25 6.93 12.00
C ARG A 10 -6.43 7.68 10.68
N ILE A 11 -5.38 7.80 9.89
CA ILE A 11 -5.47 8.41 8.55
C ILE A 11 -6.50 7.67 7.71
N ALA A 12 -6.42 6.34 7.68
CA ALA A 12 -7.33 5.52 6.88
C ALA A 12 -8.79 5.68 7.33
N GLU A 13 -9.03 5.62 8.63
CA GLU A 13 -10.39 5.66 9.19
C GLU A 13 -11.02 7.06 9.10
N VAL A 14 -10.23 8.12 9.21
CA VAL A 14 -10.73 9.49 9.20
C VAL A 14 -10.79 10.06 7.79
N GLU A 15 -9.70 9.94 7.05
CA GLU A 15 -9.59 10.59 5.73
C GLU A 15 -10.17 9.74 4.60
N PHE A 16 -10.30 8.42 4.80
CA PHE A 16 -10.75 7.49 3.76
C PHE A 16 -11.95 6.65 4.23
N SER A 17 -12.77 7.22 5.09
CA SER A 17 -13.96 6.54 5.63
C SER A 17 -14.96 6.11 4.55
N GLY A 18 -14.88 6.69 3.36
CA GLY A 18 -15.73 6.28 2.24
C GLY A 18 -15.38 4.93 1.65
N ILE A 19 -14.18 4.43 1.90
CA ILE A 19 -13.74 3.12 1.39
C ILE A 19 -13.24 2.19 2.48
N VAL A 20 -12.69 2.70 3.58
CA VAL A 20 -12.15 1.90 4.69
C VAL A 20 -13.23 1.69 5.73
N VAL A 21 -13.60 0.43 5.97
CA VAL A 21 -14.63 0.09 6.95
C VAL A 21 -14.08 -0.30 8.31
N ASP A 22 -12.83 -0.77 8.36
CA ASP A 22 -12.17 -1.13 9.61
C ASP A 22 -10.65 -1.23 9.39
N SER A 23 -9.89 -1.17 10.48
CA SER A 23 -8.44 -1.39 10.47
C SER A 23 -8.06 -2.25 11.66
N VAL A 24 -7.27 -3.32 11.41
CA VAL A 24 -6.93 -4.30 12.43
C VAL A 24 -5.47 -4.69 12.33
N PRO A 25 -4.70 -4.64 13.44
CA PRO A 25 -3.36 -5.21 13.47
C PRO A 25 -3.44 -6.74 13.37
N LEU A 26 -2.71 -7.32 12.43
CA LEU A 26 -2.71 -8.76 12.20
C LEU A 26 -1.28 -9.26 11.95
N GLY A 27 -0.68 -9.95 12.92
CA GLY A 27 0.58 -10.64 12.70
C GLY A 27 1.71 -9.77 12.17
N GLY A 28 1.94 -8.59 12.75
CA GLY A 28 3.02 -7.70 12.36
C GLY A 28 2.70 -6.76 11.20
N LYS A 29 1.47 -6.78 10.72
CA LYS A 29 0.99 -5.86 9.68
C LYS A 29 -0.30 -5.19 10.13
N LEU A 30 -0.66 -4.12 9.44
CA LEU A 30 -1.95 -3.44 9.62
C LEU A 30 -2.82 -3.79 8.42
N ARG A 31 -4.00 -4.38 8.66
CA ARG A 31 -4.97 -4.67 7.59
C ARG A 31 -6.09 -3.67 7.61
N LEU A 32 -6.30 -3.03 6.46
CA LEU A 32 -7.43 -2.15 6.22
C LEU A 32 -8.48 -2.94 5.44
N PHE A 33 -9.68 -3.06 6.00
CA PHE A 33 -10.79 -3.72 5.31
C PHE A 33 -11.51 -2.70 4.44
N ILE A 34 -11.63 -3.00 3.15
CA ILE A 34 -12.23 -2.10 2.17
C ILE A 34 -13.69 -2.53 1.94
N ASN A 35 -14.53 -1.58 1.59
CA ASN A 35 -15.98 -1.79 1.50
C ASN A 35 -16.43 -2.73 0.37
N ASP A 36 -15.54 -3.10 -0.55
CA ASP A 36 -15.83 -4.06 -1.62
C ASP A 36 -15.33 -5.48 -1.30
N THR A 37 -14.98 -5.76 -0.05
CA THR A 37 -14.38 -7.01 0.45
C THR A 37 -12.92 -7.21 0.11
N SER A 38 -12.27 -6.27 -0.58
CA SER A 38 -10.82 -6.28 -0.72
C SER A 38 -10.17 -5.78 0.56
N TYR A 39 -8.85 -5.89 0.67
CA TYR A 39 -8.14 -5.38 1.83
C TYR A 39 -6.76 -4.86 1.44
N ILE A 40 -6.26 -3.96 2.27
CA ILE A 40 -4.92 -3.38 2.10
C ILE A 40 -4.10 -3.73 3.33
N ASP A 41 -2.97 -4.41 3.12
CA ASP A 41 -2.02 -4.75 4.18
C ASP A 41 -0.83 -3.81 4.12
N ILE A 42 -0.46 -3.24 5.27
CA ILE A 42 0.71 -2.40 5.41
C ILE A 42 1.70 -3.11 6.32
N TRP A 43 2.93 -3.25 5.83
CA TRP A 43 4.03 -3.84 6.59
C TRP A 43 5.13 -2.79 6.75
N LEU A 44 5.65 -2.67 7.97
CA LEU A 44 6.76 -1.78 8.30
C LEU A 44 7.88 -2.60 8.95
N SER A 45 9.11 -2.43 8.50
CA SER A 45 10.24 -3.14 9.07
C SER A 45 10.52 -2.68 10.50
N HIS A 46 10.83 -3.63 11.38
CA HIS A 46 11.28 -3.35 12.74
C HIS A 46 12.78 -3.11 12.82
N THR A 47 13.53 -3.55 11.82
CA THR A 47 15.00 -3.50 11.83
C THR A 47 15.59 -2.53 10.82
N LEU A 48 14.91 -2.30 9.71
CA LEU A 48 15.39 -1.41 8.64
C LEU A 48 14.44 -0.22 8.55
N GLU A 49 14.91 0.92 9.01
CA GLU A 49 14.13 2.15 8.93
C GLU A 49 13.78 2.46 7.48
N ASP A 50 12.58 2.97 7.25
CA ASP A 50 12.04 3.33 5.96
C ASP A 50 11.76 2.16 5.01
N ARG A 51 11.93 0.91 5.46
CA ARG A 51 11.56 -0.28 4.67
C ARG A 51 10.09 -0.61 4.90
N PHE A 52 9.30 -0.66 3.83
CA PHE A 52 7.85 -0.83 3.93
C PHE A 52 7.28 -1.61 2.75
N GLY A 53 6.05 -2.08 2.92
CA GLY A 53 5.23 -2.61 1.83
C GLY A 53 3.76 -2.25 2.06
N ILE A 54 3.07 -1.88 1.00
CA ILE A 54 1.63 -1.62 0.99
C ILE A 54 1.04 -2.49 -0.12
N HIS A 55 0.13 -3.39 0.24
CA HIS A 55 -0.41 -4.38 -0.70
C HIS A 55 -1.93 -4.37 -0.68
N TRP A 56 -2.57 -4.04 -1.81
CA TRP A 56 -4.02 -4.08 -1.98
C TRP A 56 -4.40 -5.38 -2.68
N GLU A 57 -5.08 -6.25 -1.95
CA GLU A 57 -5.45 -7.58 -2.42
C GLU A 57 -6.86 -7.59 -3.01
N ARG A 58 -6.97 -7.96 -4.28
CA ARG A 58 -8.22 -8.01 -5.04
C ARG A 58 -8.37 -9.29 -5.86
N ARG A 59 -7.47 -10.26 -5.71
CA ARG A 59 -7.48 -11.44 -6.59
C ARG A 59 -8.77 -12.25 -6.51
N HIS A 60 -9.43 -12.23 -5.35
CA HIS A 60 -10.72 -12.90 -5.18
C HIS A 60 -11.88 -12.17 -5.86
N LEU A 61 -11.68 -10.93 -6.31
CA LEU A 61 -12.70 -10.11 -6.97
C LEU A 61 -12.48 -10.03 -8.47
N ASP A 62 -11.28 -9.69 -8.90
CA ASP A 62 -10.97 -9.42 -10.31
C ASP A 62 -9.62 -9.95 -10.76
N GLY A 63 -8.94 -10.74 -9.93
CA GLY A 63 -7.65 -11.32 -10.27
C GLY A 63 -6.47 -10.39 -10.15
N THR A 64 -6.67 -9.18 -9.63
CA THR A 64 -5.59 -8.18 -9.54
C THR A 64 -5.12 -7.97 -8.12
N PHE A 65 -3.89 -7.44 -8.00
CA PHE A 65 -3.41 -6.83 -6.78
C PHE A 65 -2.52 -5.63 -7.15
N TYR A 66 -2.37 -4.72 -6.20
CA TYR A 66 -1.54 -3.54 -6.36
C TYR A 66 -0.60 -3.47 -5.18
N ARG A 67 0.70 -3.32 -5.45
CA ARG A 67 1.69 -3.34 -4.38
C ARG A 67 2.72 -2.23 -4.57
N TYR A 68 2.91 -1.45 -3.54
CA TYR A 68 3.93 -0.41 -3.48
C TYR A 68 4.91 -0.74 -2.36
N ASP A 69 6.18 -0.97 -2.68
CA ASP A 69 7.19 -1.26 -1.68
C ASP A 69 8.57 -0.77 -2.11
N ASN A 70 9.52 -0.80 -1.18
CA ASN A 70 10.90 -0.42 -1.42
C ASN A 70 11.87 -1.56 -1.10
N PHE A 71 11.45 -2.81 -1.27
CA PHE A 71 12.34 -3.95 -1.14
C PHE A 71 13.37 -3.94 -2.27
N PRO A 72 14.67 -4.18 -1.96
CA PRO A 72 15.71 -4.17 -2.97
C PRO A 72 15.68 -5.46 -3.81
N ASP A 73 14.92 -5.46 -4.89
CA ASP A 73 14.89 -6.55 -5.84
C ASP A 73 15.57 -6.07 -7.12
N VAL A 74 16.73 -6.64 -7.44
CA VAL A 74 17.53 -6.22 -8.59
C VAL A 74 16.79 -6.38 -9.92
N ALA A 75 15.76 -7.24 -9.98
CA ALA A 75 14.93 -7.39 -11.18
C ALA A 75 14.22 -6.10 -11.56
N TRP A 76 13.99 -5.19 -10.58
CA TRP A 76 13.27 -3.94 -10.81
C TRP A 76 14.15 -2.69 -10.78
N HIS A 77 15.47 -2.85 -10.83
CA HIS A 77 16.38 -1.71 -10.75
C HIS A 77 16.26 -0.75 -11.94
N ILE A 78 15.59 -1.17 -13.02
CA ILE A 78 15.38 -0.35 -14.21
C ILE A 78 14.31 0.73 -14.06
N VAL A 79 13.46 0.64 -13.02
CA VAL A 79 12.47 1.70 -12.79
C VAL A 79 13.14 2.91 -12.12
N GLU A 80 12.73 4.11 -12.52
CA GLU A 80 13.38 5.36 -12.07
C GLU A 80 13.32 5.56 -10.55
N THR A 81 12.28 5.06 -9.89
CA THR A 81 12.10 5.21 -8.44
C THR A 81 12.75 4.13 -7.60
N TYR A 82 13.56 3.26 -8.21
CA TYR A 82 14.24 2.20 -7.47
C TYR A 82 15.03 2.79 -6.26
N LEU A 83 14.83 2.30 -5.04
CA LEU A 83 14.21 1.04 -4.56
C LEU A 83 12.67 0.97 -4.59
N ARG A 84 11.99 2.09 -4.71
CA ARG A 84 10.52 2.12 -4.67
C ARG A 84 9.97 1.69 -6.02
N HIS A 85 9.10 0.69 -6.02
CA HIS A 85 8.48 0.21 -7.24
C HIS A 85 7.01 -0.12 -6.99
N PHE A 86 6.23 -0.14 -8.08
CA PHE A 86 4.80 -0.32 -8.02
C PHE A 86 4.39 -1.46 -8.95
N HIS A 87 3.77 -2.51 -8.37
CA HIS A 87 3.13 -3.58 -9.12
C HIS A 87 1.71 -3.15 -9.44
N ASN A 88 1.45 -2.88 -10.71
CA ASN A 88 0.18 -2.31 -11.17
C ASN A 88 -0.73 -3.41 -11.74
N GLY A 89 -1.41 -4.12 -10.87
CA GLY A 89 -2.38 -5.13 -11.23
C GLY A 89 -1.87 -6.57 -11.20
N SER A 90 -0.56 -6.78 -11.34
CA SER A 90 0.04 -8.12 -11.31
C SER A 90 1.52 -8.05 -10.93
N GLN A 91 2.09 -9.21 -10.63
CA GLN A 91 3.49 -9.33 -10.24
C GLN A 91 4.44 -8.82 -11.35
N ASP A 92 4.09 -9.04 -12.60
CA ASP A 92 4.95 -8.70 -13.74
C ASP A 92 4.74 -7.29 -14.28
N SER A 93 3.70 -6.58 -13.83
CA SER A 93 3.39 -5.23 -14.29
C SER A 93 4.05 -4.19 -13.37
N VAL A 94 5.38 -4.13 -13.39
CA VAL A 94 6.15 -3.27 -12.50
C VAL A 94 6.50 -1.96 -13.19
N GLU A 95 6.29 -0.86 -12.48
CA GLU A 95 6.59 0.47 -12.99
C GLU A 95 7.12 1.37 -11.88
N SER A 96 7.57 2.56 -12.26
CA SER A 96 7.99 3.56 -11.30
C SER A 96 6.84 3.92 -10.38
N ALA A 97 7.11 4.11 -9.09
CA ALA A 97 6.09 4.40 -8.10
C ALA A 97 5.56 5.83 -8.25
N PRO A 98 4.25 6.00 -8.51
CA PRO A 98 3.65 7.34 -8.69
C PRO A 98 3.26 7.99 -7.36
N PHE A 99 3.80 7.50 -6.25
CA PHE A 99 3.43 7.92 -4.90
C PHE A 99 4.59 8.69 -4.26
N SER A 100 4.27 9.58 -3.32
CA SER A 100 5.29 10.34 -2.60
C SER A 100 6.31 9.43 -1.92
N PRO A 101 7.61 9.79 -1.93
CA PRO A 101 8.62 9.01 -1.20
C PRO A 101 8.49 9.13 0.32
N ASP A 102 7.81 10.15 0.83
CA ASP A 102 7.47 10.23 2.25
C ASP A 102 6.42 9.17 2.57
N LEU A 103 6.66 8.35 3.58
CA LEU A 103 5.80 7.19 3.84
C LEU A 103 4.36 7.58 4.18
N ILE A 104 4.16 8.63 4.97
CA ILE A 104 2.80 9.06 5.33
C ILE A 104 2.08 9.61 4.09
N GLU A 105 2.72 10.48 3.32
CA GLU A 105 2.10 11.01 2.11
C GLU A 105 1.98 9.96 1.01
N GLY A 106 2.93 9.05 0.91
CA GLY A 106 2.84 7.92 -0.02
C GLY A 106 1.70 6.98 0.33
N PHE A 107 1.46 6.76 1.62
CA PHE A 107 0.31 5.98 2.09
C PHE A 107 -1.01 6.67 1.71
N ARG A 108 -1.10 7.99 1.91
CA ARG A 108 -2.28 8.74 1.47
C ARG A 108 -2.47 8.65 -0.04
N ASP A 109 -1.39 8.80 -0.80
CA ASP A 109 -1.44 8.69 -2.26
C ASP A 109 -1.93 7.32 -2.71
N PHE A 110 -1.48 6.26 -2.04
CA PHE A 110 -1.91 4.90 -2.35
C PHE A 110 -3.41 4.73 -2.07
N LEU A 111 -3.90 5.26 -0.95
CA LEU A 111 -5.33 5.20 -0.63
C LEU A 111 -6.17 6.03 -1.60
N ARG A 112 -5.64 7.17 -2.08
CA ARG A 112 -6.30 7.96 -3.13
C ARG A 112 -6.39 7.17 -4.44
N PHE A 113 -5.32 6.45 -4.78
CA PHE A 113 -5.30 5.55 -5.93
C PHE A 113 -6.39 4.48 -5.81
N ALA A 114 -6.48 3.83 -4.64
CA ALA A 114 -7.50 2.82 -4.38
C ALA A 114 -8.92 3.42 -4.48
N ALA A 115 -9.14 4.57 -3.87
CA ALA A 115 -10.43 5.25 -3.90
C ALA A 115 -10.85 5.58 -5.33
N LYS A 116 -9.92 6.07 -6.12
CA LYS A 116 -10.19 6.40 -7.53
C LYS A 116 -10.56 5.15 -8.34
N LYS A 117 -9.87 4.04 -8.12
CA LYS A 117 -10.19 2.77 -8.77
C LYS A 117 -11.57 2.25 -8.39
N LEU A 118 -11.94 2.38 -7.12
CA LEU A 118 -13.24 1.93 -6.62
C LEU A 118 -14.41 2.76 -7.16
N MET A 119 -14.16 4.03 -7.45
CA MET A 119 -15.17 4.95 -7.98
C MET A 119 -15.29 4.89 -9.51
N GLY A 120 -14.25 4.45 -10.13
CA GLY A 120 -14.17 4.39 -11.57
C GLY A 120 -14.56 3.10 -12.18
#